data_f8cce5acf909532273ee3573e0aea066
#
_entry.id   f8cce5acf909532273ee3573e0aea066
#
_cell.length_a   1.000
_cell.length_b   1.000
_cell.length_c   1.000
_cell.angle_alpha   90.00
_cell.angle_beta   90.00
_cell.angle_gamma   90.00
#
_symmetry.space_group_name_H-M   'P 1'
#
loop_
_entity.id
_entity.type
_entity.pdbx_description
1 polymer ?
#
loop_
_entity_poly.entity_id
_entity_poly.type
_entity_poly.pdbx_seq_one_letter_code
_entity_poly.pdbx_strand_id
1 'polypeptide(L)'
;MRSVKLPRLVPSRPVPPPPAAPGDVLAAAEGLRVDLGGRPVLDGVDVEVRAGEVLALVGPNGAGKSTLLGALAADVPAAEGVVHVHSRPVSDWSAPELALRRAVLPQSASLSFPFAVEEVVRMGRAPWAGGDREDEDEAAVAEAMARTEVTGFADRPFSALSGGERARVALARVLAQRAPLLLLDEPTAALDLRHQELVLRLCRERARAGDAVVVVLHDLALAAAYADRVALLRSGRIAAGGPPSEVFAAGLLSEVYDQPVEVFPHPRTGALLVVPRRES
;
A
#
# COMPACT_ATOMS: atom_id res chain seq x y z
N MET A 1 22.97 -50.51 14.80
CA MET A 1 22.52 -49.33 14.05
C MET A 1 22.20 -48.21 15.04
N ARG A 2 23.06 -47.20 15.14
CA ARG A 2 22.78 -46.01 16.00
C ARG A 2 21.88 -45.05 15.21
N SER A 3 20.69 -44.82 15.71
CA SER A 3 19.74 -43.84 15.16
C SER A 3 20.31 -42.44 15.41
N VAL A 4 20.72 -41.76 14.36
CA VAL A 4 21.09 -40.35 14.35
C VAL A 4 19.79 -39.53 14.44
N LYS A 5 19.46 -39.02 15.63
CA LYS A 5 18.43 -38.02 15.81
C LYS A 5 18.93 -36.69 15.19
N LEU A 6 18.45 -36.34 14.01
CA LEU A 6 18.60 -35.01 13.47
C LEU A 6 17.97 -33.99 14.43
N PRO A 7 18.67 -32.90 14.77
CA PRO A 7 18.10 -31.85 15.60
C PRO A 7 16.89 -31.27 14.81
N ARG A 8 15.71 -31.24 15.44
CA ARG A 8 14.58 -30.46 14.95
C ARG A 8 15.01 -29.00 15.00
N LEU A 9 15.30 -28.41 13.84
CA LEU A 9 15.38 -26.97 13.68
C LEU A 9 14.01 -26.42 14.06
N VAL A 10 13.86 -25.91 15.28
CA VAL A 10 12.73 -25.05 15.64
C VAL A 10 12.93 -23.80 14.80
N PRO A 11 12.02 -23.45 13.90
CA PRO A 11 12.16 -22.23 13.11
C PRO A 11 12.29 -21.06 14.11
N SER A 12 13.35 -20.27 13.96
CA SER A 12 13.55 -19.08 14.79
C SER A 12 12.33 -18.17 14.60
N ARG A 13 11.77 -17.66 15.70
CA ARG A 13 10.64 -16.73 15.64
C ARG A 13 11.03 -15.51 14.80
N PRO A 14 10.12 -15.03 13.92
CA PRO A 14 10.35 -13.80 13.20
C PRO A 14 10.53 -12.62 14.17
N VAL A 15 11.58 -11.83 13.96
CA VAL A 15 11.87 -10.66 14.79
C VAL A 15 11.25 -9.42 14.13
N PRO A 16 10.48 -8.61 14.89
CA PRO A 16 9.97 -7.34 14.38
C PRO A 16 11.10 -6.43 13.91
N PRO A 17 10.87 -5.62 12.85
CA PRO A 17 11.87 -4.64 12.46
C PRO A 17 12.06 -3.57 13.55
N PRO A 18 13.26 -2.97 13.66
CA PRO A 18 13.46 -1.82 14.51
C PRO A 18 12.62 -0.63 14.02
N PRO A 19 12.29 0.35 14.89
CA PRO A 19 11.69 1.60 14.45
C PRO A 19 12.56 2.30 13.40
N ALA A 20 11.94 2.82 12.34
CA ALA A 20 12.63 3.56 11.30
C ALA A 20 12.73 5.05 11.67
N ALA A 21 13.82 5.71 11.27
CA ALA A 21 13.92 7.15 11.33
C ALA A 21 13.24 7.78 10.09
N PRO A 22 12.70 9.02 10.21
CA PRO A 22 12.15 9.72 9.05
C PRO A 22 13.17 9.80 7.90
N GLY A 23 12.75 9.39 6.71
CA GLY A 23 13.60 9.34 5.51
C GLY A 23 14.31 8.02 5.27
N ASP A 24 14.34 7.08 6.24
CA ASP A 24 14.87 5.74 6.02
C ASP A 24 14.12 5.03 4.89
N VAL A 25 14.85 4.34 4.00
CA VAL A 25 14.25 3.56 2.92
C VAL A 25 13.73 2.23 3.46
N LEU A 26 12.40 2.07 3.50
CA LEU A 26 11.75 0.84 3.96
C LEU A 26 11.51 -0.17 2.85
N ALA A 27 11.35 0.30 1.61
CA ALA A 27 11.34 -0.55 0.42
C ALA A 27 11.98 0.18 -0.75
N ALA A 28 12.59 -0.57 -1.66
CA ALA A 28 13.13 -0.05 -2.92
C ALA A 28 12.97 -1.08 -4.02
N ALA A 29 12.79 -0.61 -5.25
CA ALA A 29 12.97 -1.40 -6.46
C ALA A 29 14.08 -0.75 -7.29
N GLU A 30 15.00 -1.57 -7.81
CA GLU A 30 16.18 -1.16 -8.57
C GLU A 30 16.22 -1.93 -9.88
N GLY A 31 16.11 -1.21 -11.02
CA GLY A 31 16.08 -1.77 -12.34
C GLY A 31 14.98 -2.83 -12.54
N LEU A 32 13.86 -2.68 -11.82
CA LEU A 32 12.83 -3.69 -11.74
C LEU A 32 12.16 -3.93 -13.08
N ARG A 33 12.22 -5.18 -13.55
CA ARG A 33 11.44 -5.69 -14.67
C ARG A 33 10.50 -6.78 -14.19
N VAL A 34 9.27 -6.74 -14.67
CA VAL A 34 8.24 -7.76 -14.40
C VAL A 34 7.58 -8.16 -15.70
N ASP A 35 7.56 -9.46 -15.97
CA ASP A 35 6.89 -10.06 -17.11
C ASP A 35 5.65 -10.85 -16.61
N LEU A 36 4.46 -10.57 -17.15
CA LEU A 36 3.24 -11.31 -16.86
C LEU A 36 2.67 -11.92 -18.14
N GLY A 37 2.46 -13.23 -18.14
CA GLY A 37 1.97 -13.95 -19.31
C GLY A 37 2.87 -13.78 -20.55
N GLY A 38 4.18 -13.67 -20.36
CA GLY A 38 5.17 -13.50 -21.43
C GLY A 38 5.23 -12.08 -22.01
N ARG A 39 4.63 -11.09 -21.37
CA ARG A 39 4.65 -9.68 -21.79
C ARG A 39 5.29 -8.82 -20.69
N PRO A 40 6.19 -7.88 -21.03
CA PRO A 40 6.74 -6.94 -20.08
C PRO A 40 5.62 -6.01 -19.59
N VAL A 41 5.45 -5.92 -18.25
CA VAL A 41 4.52 -5.02 -17.59
C VAL A 41 5.26 -3.90 -16.87
N LEU A 42 6.43 -4.20 -16.30
CA LEU A 42 7.38 -3.20 -15.80
C LEU A 42 8.70 -3.39 -16.51
N ASP A 43 9.40 -2.27 -16.78
CA ASP A 43 10.63 -2.28 -17.56
C ASP A 43 11.62 -1.22 -17.05
N GLY A 44 12.55 -1.63 -16.20
CA GLY A 44 13.60 -0.78 -15.63
C GLY A 44 13.04 0.26 -14.64
N VAL A 45 12.21 -0.16 -13.70
CA VAL A 45 11.61 0.75 -12.70
C VAL A 45 12.54 0.87 -11.49
N ASP A 46 12.87 2.13 -11.15
CA ASP A 46 13.57 2.52 -9.94
C ASP A 46 12.63 3.34 -9.05
N VAL A 47 12.44 2.91 -7.81
CA VAL A 47 11.61 3.64 -6.83
C VAL A 47 12.05 3.35 -5.41
N GLU A 48 12.04 4.37 -4.58
CA GLU A 48 12.27 4.26 -3.13
C GLU A 48 11.02 4.67 -2.36
N VAL A 49 10.75 3.94 -1.29
CA VAL A 49 9.65 4.15 -0.35
C VAL A 49 10.24 4.46 1.02
N ARG A 50 9.97 5.66 1.54
CA ARG A 50 10.65 6.19 2.73
C ARG A 50 9.72 6.29 3.92
N ALA A 51 10.27 6.04 5.11
CA ALA A 51 9.61 6.28 6.39
C ALA A 51 9.25 7.77 6.52
N GLY A 52 8.05 8.04 7.00
CA GLY A 52 7.55 9.40 7.15
C GLY A 52 6.86 9.98 5.91
N GLU A 53 6.75 9.22 4.81
CA GLU A 53 6.19 9.68 3.54
C GLU A 53 4.99 8.86 3.06
N VAL A 54 4.08 9.53 2.38
CA VAL A 54 3.06 8.93 1.51
C VAL A 54 3.53 9.04 0.06
N LEU A 55 3.85 7.91 -0.57
CA LEU A 55 4.16 7.81 -1.99
C LEU A 55 2.90 7.39 -2.76
N ALA A 56 2.40 8.26 -3.63
CA ALA A 56 1.29 7.91 -4.53
C ALA A 56 1.82 7.33 -5.85
N LEU A 57 1.32 6.17 -6.24
CA LEU A 57 1.51 5.62 -7.58
C LEU A 57 0.32 6.04 -8.45
N VAL A 58 0.57 6.84 -9.47
CA VAL A 58 -0.45 7.35 -10.39
C VAL A 58 -0.09 7.04 -11.85
N GLY A 59 -1.06 7.12 -12.76
CA GLY A 59 -0.89 6.84 -14.18
C GLY A 59 -2.13 6.17 -14.77
N PRO A 60 -2.21 6.03 -16.10
CA PRO A 60 -3.36 5.44 -16.77
C PRO A 60 -3.56 3.96 -16.38
N ASN A 61 -4.72 3.41 -16.75
CA ASN A 61 -5.00 1.99 -16.58
C ASN A 61 -4.00 1.16 -17.41
N GLY A 62 -3.50 0.07 -16.81
CA GLY A 62 -2.49 -0.77 -17.46
C GLY A 62 -1.06 -0.21 -17.41
N ALA A 63 -0.79 0.93 -16.76
CA ALA A 63 0.55 1.48 -16.63
C ALA A 63 1.52 0.67 -15.76
N GLY A 64 1.02 -0.34 -15.02
CA GLY A 64 1.85 -1.20 -14.15
C GLY A 64 1.80 -0.87 -12.65
N LYS A 65 0.91 0.03 -12.20
CA LYS A 65 0.83 0.47 -10.79
C LYS A 65 0.65 -0.67 -9.79
N SER A 66 -0.40 -1.49 -9.97
CA SER A 66 -0.67 -2.65 -9.09
C SER A 66 0.41 -3.72 -9.20
N THR A 67 1.06 -3.86 -10.38
CA THR A 67 2.19 -4.77 -10.57
C THR A 67 3.42 -4.29 -9.79
N LEU A 68 3.71 -2.99 -9.79
CA LEU A 68 4.79 -2.40 -9.00
C LEU A 68 4.51 -2.57 -7.50
N LEU A 69 3.29 -2.28 -7.07
CA LEU A 69 2.88 -2.49 -5.67
C LEU A 69 3.00 -3.97 -5.28
N GLY A 70 2.55 -4.89 -6.15
CA GLY A 70 2.68 -6.34 -5.92
C GLY A 70 4.13 -6.81 -5.87
N ALA A 71 5.02 -6.22 -6.66
CA ALA A 71 6.46 -6.53 -6.59
C ALA A 71 7.09 -6.02 -5.29
N LEU A 72 6.76 -4.79 -4.84
CA LEU A 72 7.17 -4.27 -3.53
C LEU A 72 6.62 -5.11 -2.38
N ALA A 73 5.44 -5.71 -2.57
CA ALA A 73 4.84 -6.65 -1.63
C ALA A 73 5.51 -8.05 -1.64
N ALA A 74 6.38 -8.36 -2.60
CA ALA A 74 6.88 -9.70 -2.89
C ALA A 74 5.80 -10.72 -3.30
N ASP A 75 4.66 -10.24 -3.79
CA ASP A 75 3.56 -11.08 -4.32
C ASP A 75 3.73 -11.33 -5.83
N VAL A 76 4.50 -10.46 -6.51
CA VAL A 76 4.85 -10.56 -7.94
C VAL A 76 6.37 -10.66 -8.07
N PRO A 77 6.89 -11.75 -8.65
CA PRO A 77 8.34 -11.93 -8.79
C PRO A 77 8.93 -10.99 -9.84
N ALA A 78 10.16 -10.51 -9.59
CA ALA A 78 10.95 -9.78 -10.57
C ALA A 78 11.49 -10.75 -11.65
N ALA A 79 11.44 -10.34 -12.91
CA ALA A 79 12.16 -11.01 -14.01
C ALA A 79 13.63 -10.55 -14.06
N GLU A 80 13.86 -9.25 -13.82
CA GLU A 80 15.18 -8.62 -13.71
C GLU A 80 15.13 -7.52 -12.64
N GLY A 81 16.30 -7.11 -12.15
CA GLY A 81 16.41 -6.14 -11.06
C GLY A 81 16.15 -6.77 -9.69
N VAL A 82 16.01 -5.93 -8.68
CA VAL A 82 15.85 -6.39 -7.31
C VAL A 82 14.87 -5.51 -6.55
N VAL A 83 14.09 -6.13 -5.66
CA VAL A 83 13.26 -5.40 -4.68
C VAL A 83 13.84 -5.66 -3.30
N HIS A 84 14.04 -4.59 -2.53
CA HIS A 84 14.47 -4.62 -1.14
C HIS A 84 13.34 -4.22 -0.21
N VAL A 85 13.28 -4.86 0.95
CA VAL A 85 12.45 -4.45 2.10
C VAL A 85 13.37 -4.41 3.31
N HIS A 86 13.43 -3.27 4.01
CA HIS A 86 14.39 -3.03 5.10
C HIS A 86 15.83 -3.39 4.69
N SER A 87 16.29 -2.83 3.55
CA SER A 87 17.65 -2.99 3.01
C SER A 87 18.08 -4.43 2.70
N ARG A 88 17.13 -5.37 2.64
CA ARG A 88 17.39 -6.78 2.33
C ARG A 88 16.52 -7.21 1.15
N PRO A 89 17.06 -7.97 0.16
CA PRO A 89 16.27 -8.49 -0.95
C PRO A 89 15.02 -9.24 -0.46
N VAL A 90 13.87 -9.03 -1.12
CA VAL A 90 12.61 -9.69 -0.73
C VAL A 90 12.69 -11.21 -0.82
N SER A 91 13.52 -11.75 -1.71
CA SER A 91 13.78 -13.19 -1.85
C SER A 91 14.38 -13.84 -0.60
N ASP A 92 15.05 -13.05 0.23
CA ASP A 92 15.78 -13.54 1.40
C ASP A 92 14.92 -13.53 2.67
N TRP A 93 13.72 -12.95 2.61
CA TRP A 93 12.78 -12.96 3.71
C TRP A 93 11.83 -14.17 3.63
N SER A 94 11.55 -14.79 4.75
CA SER A 94 10.40 -15.70 4.86
C SER A 94 9.08 -14.92 4.86
N ALA A 95 7.98 -15.56 4.48
CA ALA A 95 6.66 -14.92 4.49
C ALA A 95 6.25 -14.37 5.88
N PRO A 96 6.50 -15.06 7.01
CA PRO A 96 6.24 -14.51 8.34
C PRO A 96 7.08 -13.27 8.67
N GLU A 97 8.36 -13.23 8.25
CA GLU A 97 9.23 -12.06 8.46
C GLU A 97 8.76 -10.85 7.65
N LEU A 98 8.36 -11.05 6.39
CA LEU A 98 7.78 -10.00 5.56
C LEU A 98 6.48 -9.47 6.16
N ALA A 99 5.62 -10.35 6.69
CA ALA A 99 4.36 -9.97 7.30
C ALA A 99 4.52 -9.07 8.55
N LEU A 100 5.66 -9.10 9.24
CA LEU A 100 5.97 -8.15 10.31
C LEU A 100 6.46 -6.79 9.78
N ARG A 101 6.87 -6.70 8.51
CA ARG A 101 7.51 -5.54 7.90
C ARG A 101 6.58 -4.77 6.98
N ARG A 102 5.67 -5.46 6.31
CA ARG A 102 4.71 -4.86 5.38
C ARG A 102 3.29 -5.36 5.59
N ALA A 103 2.32 -4.50 5.42
CA ALA A 103 0.91 -4.82 5.34
C ALA A 103 0.37 -4.44 3.96
N VAL A 104 -0.44 -5.30 3.35
CA VAL A 104 -0.93 -5.14 1.99
C VAL A 104 -2.46 -5.09 1.97
N LEU A 105 -3.01 -4.04 1.36
CA LEU A 105 -4.40 -3.95 0.96
C LEU A 105 -4.48 -4.23 -0.54
N PRO A 106 -4.94 -5.40 -0.97
CA PRO A 106 -5.15 -5.68 -2.40
C PRO A 106 -6.39 -4.94 -2.92
N GLN A 107 -6.45 -4.71 -4.23
CA GLN A 107 -7.58 -4.05 -4.92
C GLN A 107 -8.94 -4.71 -4.62
N SER A 108 -8.97 -6.03 -4.46
CA SER A 108 -10.17 -6.76 -4.07
C SER A 108 -9.90 -7.70 -2.89
N ALA A 109 -10.72 -7.60 -1.85
CA ALA A 109 -10.73 -8.53 -0.73
C ALA A 109 -12.00 -9.38 -0.80
N SER A 110 -11.87 -10.64 -1.19
CA SER A 110 -12.95 -11.62 -1.11
C SER A 110 -12.64 -12.65 -0.03
N LEU A 111 -13.64 -12.95 0.82
CA LEU A 111 -13.56 -14.03 1.80
C LEU A 111 -14.66 -15.02 1.48
N SER A 112 -14.30 -16.31 1.38
CA SER A 112 -15.23 -17.39 1.02
C SER A 112 -16.11 -17.84 2.18
N PHE A 113 -15.79 -17.44 3.42
CA PHE A 113 -16.53 -17.83 4.62
C PHE A 113 -17.16 -16.60 5.30
N PRO A 114 -18.31 -16.77 6.00
CA PRO A 114 -19.05 -15.68 6.63
C PRO A 114 -18.46 -15.29 8.01
N PHE A 115 -17.16 -14.95 8.03
CA PHE A 115 -16.51 -14.43 9.23
C PHE A 115 -17.18 -13.13 9.69
N ALA A 116 -17.26 -12.91 10.99
CA ALA A 116 -17.63 -11.64 11.58
C ALA A 116 -16.58 -10.55 11.25
N VAL A 117 -17.01 -9.30 11.18
CA VAL A 117 -16.11 -8.17 10.87
C VAL A 117 -14.92 -8.12 11.82
N GLU A 118 -15.15 -8.29 13.13
CA GLU A 118 -14.07 -8.31 14.11
C GLU A 118 -13.06 -9.42 13.85
N GLU A 119 -13.53 -10.63 13.49
CA GLU A 119 -12.65 -11.75 13.14
C GLU A 119 -11.78 -11.43 11.92
N VAL A 120 -12.36 -10.76 10.90
CA VAL A 120 -11.60 -10.33 9.71
C VAL A 120 -10.52 -9.32 10.08
N VAL A 121 -10.82 -8.36 10.95
CA VAL A 121 -9.82 -7.38 11.40
C VAL A 121 -8.74 -8.07 12.23
N ARG A 122 -9.12 -9.01 13.11
CA ARG A 122 -8.22 -9.82 13.93
C ARG A 122 -7.23 -10.66 13.10
N MET A 123 -7.60 -11.10 11.89
CA MET A 123 -6.67 -11.76 10.97
C MET A 123 -5.42 -10.92 10.66
N GLY A 124 -5.52 -9.59 10.75
CA GLY A 124 -4.37 -8.69 10.64
C GLY A 124 -3.30 -8.93 11.72
N ARG A 125 -3.68 -9.53 12.84
CA ARG A 125 -2.75 -9.85 13.94
C ARG A 125 -2.04 -11.19 13.80
N ALA A 126 -2.40 -12.01 12.80
CA ALA A 126 -1.79 -13.32 12.57
C ALA A 126 -0.23 -13.32 12.56
N PRO A 127 0.47 -12.31 12.02
CA PRO A 127 1.93 -12.27 12.09
C PRO A 127 2.52 -12.16 13.51
N TRP A 128 1.74 -11.71 14.48
CA TRP A 128 2.14 -11.51 15.87
C TRP A 128 1.81 -12.70 16.78
N ALA A 129 1.07 -13.70 16.27
CA ALA A 129 0.62 -14.86 17.04
C ALA A 129 1.79 -15.59 17.72
N GLY A 130 1.66 -15.82 19.02
CA GLY A 130 2.71 -16.40 19.85
C GLY A 130 3.95 -15.50 20.02
N GLY A 131 3.92 -14.24 19.60
CA GLY A 131 4.98 -13.24 19.74
C GLY A 131 4.88 -12.44 21.04
N ASP A 132 5.89 -11.58 21.26
CA ASP A 132 5.98 -10.73 22.47
C ASP A 132 4.95 -9.59 22.49
N ARG A 133 4.19 -9.40 21.38
CA ARG A 133 3.16 -8.36 21.20
C ARG A 133 1.76 -8.93 20.99
N GLU A 134 1.55 -10.18 21.34
CA GLU A 134 0.22 -10.82 21.26
C GLU A 134 -0.77 -10.21 22.27
N ASP A 135 -0.29 -9.73 23.40
CA ASP A 135 -1.06 -9.00 24.41
C ASP A 135 -1.62 -7.65 23.91
N GLU A 136 -1.04 -7.10 22.81
CA GLU A 136 -1.54 -5.89 22.17
C GLU A 136 -2.71 -6.14 21.19
N ASP A 137 -3.06 -7.40 20.91
CA ASP A 137 -3.98 -7.75 19.80
C ASP A 137 -5.37 -7.13 19.97
N GLU A 138 -5.95 -7.23 21.17
CA GLU A 138 -7.26 -6.64 21.44
C GLU A 138 -7.27 -5.12 21.22
N ALA A 139 -6.24 -4.43 21.74
CA ALA A 139 -6.12 -2.99 21.58
C ALA A 139 -5.89 -2.60 20.11
N ALA A 140 -5.08 -3.36 19.36
CA ALA A 140 -4.79 -3.10 17.95
C ALA A 140 -6.05 -3.29 17.07
N VAL A 141 -6.85 -4.32 17.34
CA VAL A 141 -8.10 -4.59 16.64
C VAL A 141 -9.12 -3.48 16.93
N ALA A 142 -9.34 -3.16 18.20
CA ALA A 142 -10.30 -2.12 18.62
C ALA A 142 -9.92 -0.75 18.04
N GLU A 143 -8.65 -0.36 18.11
CA GLU A 143 -8.15 0.89 17.53
C GLU A 143 -8.36 0.93 16.01
N ALA A 144 -8.00 -0.12 15.28
CA ALA A 144 -8.15 -0.18 13.84
C ALA A 144 -9.62 -0.07 13.41
N MET A 145 -10.53 -0.76 14.12
CA MET A 145 -11.98 -0.70 13.88
C MET A 145 -12.55 0.70 14.15
N ALA A 146 -12.13 1.32 15.23
CA ALA A 146 -12.58 2.68 15.58
C ALA A 146 -12.10 3.70 14.52
N ARG A 147 -10.84 3.64 14.12
CA ARG A 147 -10.23 4.57 13.14
C ARG A 147 -10.84 4.46 11.75
N THR A 148 -11.29 3.28 11.35
CA THR A 148 -11.96 3.05 10.05
C THR A 148 -13.48 3.13 10.13
N GLU A 149 -14.03 3.48 11.30
CA GLU A 149 -15.49 3.62 11.56
C GLU A 149 -16.27 2.33 11.24
N VAL A 150 -15.75 1.18 11.68
CA VAL A 150 -16.41 -0.13 11.47
C VAL A 150 -16.81 -0.84 12.77
N THR A 151 -16.60 -0.22 13.93
CA THR A 151 -16.94 -0.80 15.23
C THR A 151 -18.41 -1.20 15.33
N GLY A 152 -19.32 -0.43 14.75
CA GLY A 152 -20.75 -0.76 14.72
C GLY A 152 -21.13 -1.97 13.88
N PHE A 153 -20.16 -2.60 13.22
CA PHE A 153 -20.34 -3.78 12.36
C PHE A 153 -19.68 -5.04 12.93
N ALA A 154 -19.10 -4.98 14.13
CA ALA A 154 -18.24 -6.03 14.70
C ALA A 154 -18.79 -7.45 14.52
N ASP A 155 -20.06 -7.66 14.87
CA ASP A 155 -20.73 -8.97 14.82
C ASP A 155 -21.37 -9.30 13.46
N ARG A 156 -21.35 -8.35 12.50
CA ARG A 156 -21.96 -8.57 11.19
C ARG A 156 -21.08 -9.47 10.32
N PRO A 157 -21.66 -10.41 9.55
CA PRO A 157 -20.90 -11.17 8.56
C PRO A 157 -20.28 -10.23 7.52
N PHE A 158 -18.97 -10.40 7.22
CA PHE A 158 -18.26 -9.60 6.21
C PHE A 158 -18.94 -9.66 4.84
N SER A 159 -19.51 -10.80 4.47
CA SER A 159 -20.24 -10.98 3.22
C SER A 159 -21.52 -10.14 3.10
N ALA A 160 -22.12 -9.73 4.23
CA ALA A 160 -23.32 -8.90 4.28
C ALA A 160 -23.08 -7.40 4.18
N LEU A 161 -21.81 -6.98 4.07
CA LEU A 161 -21.41 -5.58 3.98
C LEU A 161 -21.52 -5.05 2.55
N SER A 162 -21.79 -3.75 2.40
CA SER A 162 -21.63 -3.01 1.14
C SER A 162 -20.17 -2.97 0.68
N GLY A 163 -19.92 -2.60 -0.57
CA GLY A 163 -18.56 -2.45 -1.10
C GLY A 163 -17.69 -1.50 -0.28
N GLY A 164 -18.23 -0.34 0.07
CA GLY A 164 -17.51 0.65 0.88
C GLY A 164 -17.27 0.21 2.33
N GLU A 165 -18.24 -0.48 2.95
CA GLU A 165 -18.05 -1.08 4.28
C GLU A 165 -16.95 -2.16 4.25
N ARG A 166 -16.95 -3.04 3.23
CA ARG A 166 -15.90 -4.05 3.04
C ARG A 166 -14.53 -3.43 2.85
N ALA A 167 -14.41 -2.36 2.06
CA ALA A 167 -13.15 -1.66 1.86
C ALA A 167 -12.60 -1.10 3.18
N ARG A 168 -13.46 -0.51 4.03
CA ARG A 168 -13.05 0.01 5.34
C ARG A 168 -12.66 -1.10 6.33
N VAL A 169 -13.35 -2.24 6.32
CA VAL A 169 -12.97 -3.42 7.13
C VAL A 169 -11.63 -4.00 6.65
N ALA A 170 -11.42 -4.09 5.33
CA ALA A 170 -10.14 -4.53 4.78
C ALA A 170 -8.98 -3.60 5.18
N LEU A 171 -9.22 -2.27 5.17
CA LEU A 171 -8.25 -1.31 5.69
C LEU A 171 -8.02 -1.48 7.20
N ALA A 172 -9.09 -1.71 8.01
CA ALA A 172 -8.94 -2.00 9.43
C ALA A 172 -8.01 -3.20 9.68
N ARG A 173 -8.17 -4.28 8.90
CA ARG A 173 -7.28 -5.45 8.97
C ARG A 173 -5.82 -5.08 8.72
N VAL A 174 -5.56 -4.25 7.70
CA VAL A 174 -4.20 -3.76 7.38
C VAL A 174 -3.64 -2.92 8.52
N LEU A 175 -4.42 -2.01 9.09
CA LEU A 175 -3.99 -1.15 10.20
C LEU A 175 -3.76 -1.95 11.48
N ALA A 176 -4.59 -2.95 11.77
CA ALA A 176 -4.42 -3.84 12.94
C ALA A 176 -3.09 -4.61 12.89
N GLN A 177 -2.56 -4.87 11.71
CA GLN A 177 -1.25 -5.53 11.55
C GLN A 177 -0.09 -4.71 12.12
N ARG A 178 -0.19 -3.38 12.17
CA ARG A 178 0.85 -2.47 12.70
C ARG A 178 2.23 -2.69 12.07
N ALA A 179 2.27 -3.03 10.78
CA ALA A 179 3.52 -3.09 10.02
C ALA A 179 3.99 -1.67 9.65
N PRO A 180 5.31 -1.40 9.60
CA PRO A 180 5.84 -0.07 9.31
C PRO A 180 5.76 0.34 7.83
N LEU A 181 5.48 -0.60 6.91
CA LEU A 181 5.27 -0.34 5.50
C LEU A 181 3.85 -0.74 5.11
N LEU A 182 3.05 0.21 4.63
CA LEU A 182 1.70 -0.01 4.12
C LEU A 182 1.71 0.08 2.59
N LEU A 183 1.18 -0.95 1.93
CA LEU A 183 1.03 -1.04 0.47
C LEU A 183 -0.46 -1.14 0.14
N LEU A 184 -1.05 -0.08 -0.41
CA LEU A 184 -2.50 0.05 -0.57
C LEU A 184 -2.86 0.18 -2.05
N ASP A 185 -3.55 -0.83 -2.60
CA ASP A 185 -3.99 -0.84 -3.99
C ASP A 185 -5.43 -0.30 -4.10
N GLU A 186 -5.58 0.90 -4.64
CA GLU A 186 -6.85 1.60 -4.87
C GLU A 186 -7.79 1.64 -3.63
N PRO A 187 -7.31 2.05 -2.45
CA PRO A 187 -8.08 1.97 -1.22
C PRO A 187 -9.34 2.86 -1.21
N THR A 188 -9.48 3.75 -2.18
CA THR A 188 -10.56 4.74 -2.27
C THR A 188 -11.61 4.41 -3.34
N ALA A 189 -11.40 3.39 -4.19
CA ALA A 189 -12.21 3.16 -5.40
C ALA A 189 -13.71 2.91 -5.13
N ALA A 190 -14.06 2.27 -4.01
CA ALA A 190 -15.44 1.92 -3.67
C ALA A 190 -16.07 2.87 -2.62
N LEU A 191 -15.43 4.01 -2.34
CA LEU A 191 -15.80 4.90 -1.25
C LEU A 191 -16.41 6.21 -1.75
N ASP A 192 -17.34 6.75 -0.97
CA ASP A 192 -17.81 8.12 -1.12
C ASP A 192 -16.74 9.14 -0.68
N LEU A 193 -16.96 10.43 -0.97
CA LEU A 193 -16.02 11.50 -0.68
C LEU A 193 -15.57 11.53 0.79
N ARG A 194 -16.51 11.33 1.74
CA ARG A 194 -16.20 11.36 3.16
C ARG A 194 -15.22 10.25 3.56
N HIS A 195 -15.45 9.05 3.05
CA HIS A 195 -14.62 7.89 3.38
C HIS A 195 -13.31 7.86 2.59
N GLN A 196 -13.25 8.42 1.37
CA GLN A 196 -12.00 8.67 0.65
C GLN A 196 -11.06 9.57 1.47
N GLU A 197 -11.59 10.69 1.98
CA GLU A 197 -10.87 11.61 2.85
C GLU A 197 -10.44 10.95 4.17
N LEU A 198 -11.28 10.08 4.76
CA LEU A 198 -10.93 9.32 5.96
C LEU A 198 -9.71 8.42 5.70
N VAL A 199 -9.72 7.63 4.63
CA VAL A 199 -8.64 6.71 4.27
C VAL A 199 -7.32 7.46 4.08
N LEU A 200 -7.33 8.56 3.31
CA LEU A 200 -6.09 9.28 3.01
C LEU A 200 -5.57 10.08 4.21
N ARG A 201 -6.45 10.57 5.09
CA ARG A 201 -6.01 11.11 6.40
C ARG A 201 -5.30 10.04 7.22
N LEU A 202 -5.85 8.81 7.28
CA LEU A 202 -5.20 7.70 7.98
C LEU A 202 -3.82 7.38 7.39
N CYS A 203 -3.67 7.41 6.06
CA CYS A 203 -2.37 7.27 5.40
C CYS A 203 -1.38 8.35 5.87
N ARG A 204 -1.80 9.62 5.88
CA ARG A 204 -0.95 10.72 6.36
C ARG A 204 -0.60 10.63 7.85
N GLU A 205 -1.55 10.20 8.68
CA GLU A 205 -1.31 10.01 10.12
C GLU A 205 -0.30 8.87 10.36
N ARG A 206 -0.41 7.78 9.62
CA ARG A 206 0.57 6.69 9.69
C ARG A 206 1.96 7.14 9.24
N ALA A 207 2.06 7.86 8.12
CA ALA A 207 3.32 8.42 7.67
C ALA A 207 3.93 9.36 8.72
N ARG A 208 3.15 10.30 9.27
CA ARG A 208 3.61 11.19 10.35
C ARG A 208 4.05 10.46 11.62
N ALA A 209 3.53 9.26 11.86
CA ALA A 209 3.96 8.40 12.97
C ALA A 209 5.26 7.64 12.68
N GLY A 210 5.84 7.79 11.47
CA GLY A 210 7.12 7.18 11.07
C GLY A 210 6.99 5.98 10.14
N ASP A 211 5.77 5.59 9.74
CA ASP A 211 5.59 4.54 8.75
C ASP A 211 5.86 5.04 7.33
N ALA A 212 6.05 4.11 6.40
CA ALA A 212 6.03 4.38 4.97
C ALA A 212 4.70 3.92 4.37
N VAL A 213 4.09 4.73 3.52
CA VAL A 213 2.82 4.39 2.86
C VAL A 213 2.96 4.51 1.36
N VAL A 214 2.67 3.42 0.64
CA VAL A 214 2.50 3.45 -0.82
C VAL A 214 1.01 3.31 -1.10
N VAL A 215 0.47 4.20 -1.91
CA VAL A 215 -0.95 4.17 -2.27
C VAL A 215 -1.13 4.31 -3.79
N VAL A 216 -1.85 3.39 -4.41
CA VAL A 216 -2.27 3.53 -5.80
C VAL A 216 -3.52 4.39 -5.84
N LEU A 217 -3.48 5.47 -6.60
CA LEU A 217 -4.60 6.40 -6.74
C LEU A 217 -4.91 6.66 -8.22
N HIS A 218 -6.21 6.77 -8.54
CA HIS A 218 -6.69 7.24 -9.84
C HIS A 218 -7.00 8.74 -9.83
N ASP A 219 -7.42 9.26 -8.68
CA ASP A 219 -7.73 10.68 -8.51
C ASP A 219 -6.45 11.47 -8.26
N LEU A 220 -6.07 12.30 -9.25
CA LEU A 220 -4.87 13.13 -9.17
C LEU A 220 -5.03 14.28 -8.16
N ALA A 221 -6.25 14.76 -7.90
CA ALA A 221 -6.46 15.79 -6.89
C ALA A 221 -6.26 15.23 -5.48
N LEU A 222 -6.72 13.99 -5.22
CA LEU A 222 -6.43 13.30 -3.97
C LEU A 222 -4.92 13.02 -3.82
N ALA A 223 -4.25 12.59 -4.89
CA ALA A 223 -2.80 12.40 -4.87
C ALA A 223 -2.07 13.72 -4.57
N ALA A 224 -2.47 14.82 -5.20
CA ALA A 224 -1.90 16.15 -4.95
C ALA A 224 -2.12 16.65 -3.52
N ALA A 225 -3.27 16.29 -2.91
CA ALA A 225 -3.61 16.76 -1.56
C ALA A 225 -2.93 15.96 -0.44
N TYR A 226 -2.67 14.67 -0.70
CA TYR A 226 -2.27 13.75 0.36
C TYR A 226 -0.87 13.14 0.21
N ALA A 227 -0.32 13.07 -1.00
CA ALA A 227 1.01 12.50 -1.19
C ALA A 227 2.12 13.52 -0.91
N ASP A 228 3.21 13.04 -0.30
CA ASP A 228 4.47 13.78 -0.17
C ASP A 228 5.29 13.64 -1.46
N ARG A 229 5.22 12.45 -2.08
CA ARG A 229 5.84 12.15 -3.37
C ARG A 229 4.88 11.38 -4.26
N VAL A 230 5.07 11.55 -5.57
CA VAL A 230 4.31 10.86 -6.61
C VAL A 230 5.29 10.12 -7.52
N ALA A 231 4.97 8.91 -7.90
CA ALA A 231 5.57 8.20 -9.03
C ALA A 231 4.51 8.07 -10.13
N LEU A 232 4.73 8.78 -11.23
CA LEU A 232 3.86 8.79 -12.40
C LEU A 232 4.32 7.69 -13.37
N LEU A 233 3.50 6.66 -13.52
CA LEU A 233 3.79 5.53 -14.39
C LEU A 233 3.14 5.69 -15.76
N ARG A 234 3.89 5.32 -16.81
CA ARG A 234 3.40 5.17 -18.20
C ARG A 234 4.04 3.94 -18.83
N SER A 235 3.24 3.04 -19.37
CA SER A 235 3.70 1.87 -20.13
C SER A 235 4.83 1.08 -19.43
N GLY A 236 4.67 0.83 -18.12
CA GLY A 236 5.61 0.03 -17.34
C GLY A 236 6.88 0.77 -16.87
N ARG A 237 6.99 2.07 -17.07
CA ARG A 237 8.14 2.89 -16.67
C ARG A 237 7.71 4.06 -15.79
N ILE A 238 8.63 4.59 -14.99
CA ILE A 238 8.42 5.87 -14.29
C ILE A 238 8.65 7.00 -15.29
N ALA A 239 7.60 7.73 -15.62
CA ALA A 239 7.67 8.92 -16.48
C ALA A 239 8.19 10.13 -15.70
N ALA A 240 7.82 10.26 -14.42
CA ALA A 240 8.33 11.27 -13.50
C ALA A 240 8.14 10.83 -12.05
N GLY A 241 9.00 11.31 -11.15
CA GLY A 241 8.93 11.08 -9.72
C GLY A 241 9.36 12.31 -8.93
N GLY A 242 8.66 12.65 -7.86
CA GLY A 242 8.95 13.80 -7.02
C GLY A 242 7.70 14.32 -6.29
N PRO A 243 7.78 15.53 -5.70
CA PRO A 243 6.63 16.19 -5.11
C PRO A 243 5.50 16.41 -6.15
N PRO A 244 4.21 16.39 -5.74
CA PRO A 244 3.10 16.64 -6.68
C PRO A 244 3.25 17.95 -7.48
N SER A 245 3.81 18.99 -6.88
CA SER A 245 4.05 20.30 -7.53
C SER A 245 5.02 20.25 -8.72
N GLU A 246 5.92 19.28 -8.74
CA GLU A 246 6.89 19.09 -9.82
C GLU A 246 6.38 18.09 -10.87
N VAL A 247 5.70 17.02 -10.42
CA VAL A 247 5.23 15.95 -11.30
C VAL A 247 3.96 16.33 -12.05
N PHE A 248 3.05 17.10 -11.41
CA PHE A 248 1.75 17.44 -12.02
C PHE A 248 1.85 18.69 -12.91
N ALA A 249 2.70 18.61 -13.94
CA ALA A 249 2.76 19.61 -15.01
C ALA A 249 1.73 19.27 -16.11
N ALA A 250 0.95 20.25 -16.56
CA ALA A 250 -0.12 20.06 -17.54
C ALA A 250 0.35 19.36 -18.82
N GLY A 251 1.54 19.72 -19.35
CA GLY A 251 2.10 19.09 -20.55
C GLY A 251 2.42 17.62 -20.33
N LEU A 252 3.10 17.28 -19.23
CA LEU A 252 3.46 15.91 -18.89
C LEU A 252 2.22 15.04 -18.65
N LEU A 253 1.27 15.54 -17.86
CA LEU A 253 0.03 14.80 -17.60
C LEU A 253 -0.79 14.61 -18.88
N SER A 254 -0.87 15.63 -19.74
CA SER A 254 -1.57 15.49 -21.02
C SER A 254 -0.95 14.42 -21.91
N GLU A 255 0.37 14.33 -21.93
CA GLU A 255 1.10 13.29 -22.67
C GLU A 255 0.89 11.90 -22.07
N VAL A 256 0.99 11.77 -20.73
CA VAL A 256 0.90 10.47 -20.05
C VAL A 256 -0.51 9.88 -20.13
N TYR A 257 -1.54 10.72 -20.00
CA TYR A 257 -2.95 10.30 -20.03
C TYR A 257 -3.59 10.33 -21.43
N ASP A 258 -2.82 10.78 -22.44
CA ASP A 258 -3.33 10.98 -23.81
C ASP A 258 -4.62 11.82 -23.85
N GLN A 259 -4.69 12.82 -22.97
CA GLN A 259 -5.82 13.72 -22.80
C GLN A 259 -5.33 15.10 -22.38
N PRO A 260 -5.66 16.17 -23.14
CA PRO A 260 -5.33 17.52 -22.69
C PRO A 260 -5.90 17.83 -21.31
N VAL A 261 -5.05 18.29 -20.40
CA VAL A 261 -5.44 18.67 -19.03
C VAL A 261 -4.90 20.05 -18.69
N GLU A 262 -5.57 20.70 -17.77
CA GLU A 262 -5.12 21.93 -17.11
C GLU A 262 -4.79 21.63 -15.65
N VAL A 263 -3.75 22.28 -15.15
CA VAL A 263 -3.31 22.16 -13.75
C VAL A 263 -3.21 23.58 -13.18
N PHE A 264 -3.92 23.82 -12.10
CA PHE A 264 -3.92 25.11 -11.42
C PHE A 264 -4.13 24.95 -9.91
N PRO A 265 -3.61 25.88 -9.10
CA PRO A 265 -3.81 25.82 -7.67
C PRO A 265 -5.24 26.18 -7.30
N HIS A 266 -5.81 25.43 -6.34
CA HIS A 266 -7.10 25.77 -5.75
C HIS A 266 -7.01 27.14 -5.05
N PRO A 267 -7.92 28.10 -5.31
CA PRO A 267 -7.76 29.50 -4.89
C PRO A 267 -7.71 29.71 -3.37
N ARG A 268 -8.26 28.81 -2.58
CA ARG A 268 -8.27 28.89 -1.12
C ARG A 268 -7.21 28.05 -0.43
N THR A 269 -6.87 26.90 -0.99
CA THR A 269 -6.02 25.90 -0.31
C THR A 269 -4.63 25.79 -0.94
N GLY A 270 -4.44 26.28 -2.18
CA GLY A 270 -3.21 26.09 -2.93
C GLY A 270 -2.99 24.67 -3.46
N ALA A 271 -3.82 23.69 -3.07
CA ALA A 271 -3.72 22.32 -3.57
C ALA A 271 -3.93 22.27 -5.09
N LEU A 272 -3.15 21.44 -5.78
CA LEU A 272 -3.25 21.33 -7.24
C LEU A 272 -4.57 20.66 -7.63
N LEU A 273 -5.24 21.26 -8.60
CA LEU A 273 -6.40 20.73 -9.29
C LEU A 273 -5.97 20.32 -10.70
N VAL A 274 -6.32 19.09 -11.09
CA VAL A 274 -6.09 18.55 -12.43
C VAL A 274 -7.45 18.39 -13.08
N VAL A 275 -7.70 19.11 -14.17
CA VAL A 275 -9.00 19.11 -14.86
C VAL A 275 -8.80 18.78 -16.33
N PRO A 276 -9.56 17.82 -16.88
CA PRO A 276 -9.55 17.58 -18.31
C PRO A 276 -9.99 18.84 -19.07
N ARG A 277 -9.22 19.25 -20.07
CA ARG A 277 -9.61 20.31 -20.97
C ARG A 277 -10.74 19.80 -21.88
N ARG A 278 -11.87 20.49 -21.84
CA ARG A 278 -13.03 20.20 -22.69
C ARG A 278 -13.10 21.26 -23.77
N GLU A 279 -13.24 20.83 -25.01
CA GLU A 279 -13.60 21.74 -26.10
C GLU A 279 -15.08 22.13 -25.94
N SER A 280 -15.35 23.43 -26.01
CA SER A 280 -16.70 24.01 -25.93
C SER A 280 -17.46 23.83 -27.25
#